data_6e66a28aa54c9fdabbf504e0fcff0c21
#
_entry.id   6e66a28aa54c9fdabbf504e0fcff0c21
#
_cell.length_a   1.000
_cell.length_b   1.000
_cell.length_c   1.000
_cell.angle_alpha   90.00
_cell.angle_beta   90.00
_cell.angle_gamma   90.00
#
_symmetry.space_group_name_H-M   'P 1'
#
loop_
_entity.id
_entity.type
_entity.pdbx_description
1 polymer ?
#
loop_
_entity_poly.entity_id
_entity_poly.type
_entity_poly.pdbx_seq_one_letter_code
_entity_poly.pdbx_strand_id
1 'polypeptide(L)'
;MARGTKLPLAVLAAALFALLAFAPFASAAADPVESGSATVTLNNGFVKSLKKKGVKIIKIKPAKLKGKKATFPVVGGEVDPTNGAGTLKLGGGLTFKHGKKKAPVKALVIDTKKKGLFGKVAGKKVKLTTLAGWSYTRAGFGVAMTVKKMKLTKAAAKKLNKKLGFKKGKKPFVGNKLLGSAKAEEQPATVTVLPGGNVSFKANQELLLKLKDVETEAKVIAPTTEKGLGNYELPITGGTIAPSGAAGVVQTAGGLLLTQKLPTSPTTALETEITLGNMWLDLSAKTVTVEVVAKSNASESLNLGNLGRSSIADLTITGVTADAATRTVSVSSSAVLQPISAEVLEGFVKVYQAYYEAGFYAEFCALGTPNNCESADPNERAAEEGAAKAAAKEAAEKRVEKDHISAGNPLGDFSFTAQTQ
;
A
#
# COMPACT_ATOMS: atom_id res chain seq x y z
N MET A 1 -24.52 39.68 38.81
CA MET A 1 -23.94 40.24 37.57
C MET A 1 -22.68 39.49 37.27
N ALA A 2 -22.74 38.48 36.38
CA ALA A 2 -21.58 37.73 35.94
C ALA A 2 -21.39 37.99 34.42
N ARG A 3 -20.27 38.61 34.06
CA ARG A 3 -19.93 38.91 32.67
C ARG A 3 -19.36 37.64 32.01
N GLY A 4 -20.10 37.08 31.09
CA GLY A 4 -19.59 36.01 30.22
C GLY A 4 -18.68 36.57 29.12
N THR A 5 -17.41 36.21 29.15
CA THR A 5 -16.46 36.48 28.08
C THR A 5 -16.68 35.51 26.92
N LYS A 6 -17.22 36.02 25.82
CA LYS A 6 -17.28 35.29 24.53
C LYS A 6 -15.91 35.31 23.90
N LEU A 7 -15.21 34.16 23.84
CA LEU A 7 -14.05 34.01 22.97
C LEU A 7 -14.50 33.98 21.51
N PRO A 8 -13.81 34.68 20.60
CA PRO A 8 -14.21 34.70 19.19
C PRO A 8 -13.79 33.41 18.49
N LEU A 9 -14.76 32.83 17.79
CA LEU A 9 -14.66 31.59 16.96
C LEU A 9 -13.55 31.65 15.88
N ALA A 10 -13.00 32.83 15.62
CA ALA A 10 -11.95 33.03 14.60
C ALA A 10 -10.57 32.48 14.96
N VAL A 11 -10.29 32.19 16.24
CA VAL A 11 -8.96 31.68 16.67
C VAL A 11 -8.85 30.16 16.48
N LEU A 12 -9.96 29.44 16.46
CA LEU A 12 -9.96 27.97 16.26
C LEU A 12 -9.67 27.58 14.80
N ALA A 13 -10.10 28.40 13.84
CA ALA A 13 -9.89 28.14 12.41
C ALA A 13 -8.42 28.33 11.98
N ALA A 14 -7.68 29.26 12.62
CA ALA A 14 -6.29 29.52 12.32
C ALA A 14 -5.35 28.42 12.84
N ALA A 15 -5.70 27.74 13.93
CA ALA A 15 -4.90 26.66 14.50
C ALA A 15 -4.99 25.36 13.68
N LEU A 16 -6.12 25.09 12.98
CA LEU A 16 -6.27 23.92 12.12
C LEU A 16 -5.50 24.07 10.80
N PHE A 17 -5.33 25.29 10.27
CA PHE A 17 -4.56 25.53 9.04
C PHE A 17 -3.03 25.46 9.25
N ALA A 18 -2.54 25.72 10.47
CA ALA A 18 -1.11 25.66 10.78
C ALA A 18 -0.57 24.22 10.93
N LEU A 19 -1.42 23.22 11.17
CA LEU A 19 -1.03 21.80 11.27
C LEU A 19 -0.84 21.11 9.92
N LEU A 20 -1.32 21.70 8.82
CA LEU A 20 -1.13 21.16 7.45
C LEU A 20 0.17 21.64 6.78
N ALA A 21 0.92 22.59 7.39
CA ALA A 21 2.10 23.18 6.77
C ALA A 21 3.44 22.50 7.13
N PHE A 22 3.45 21.51 8.01
CA PHE A 22 4.65 20.74 8.37
C PHE A 22 4.43 19.22 8.24
N ALA A 23 3.99 18.78 7.05
CA ALA A 23 4.38 17.44 6.64
C ALA A 23 5.91 17.54 6.41
N PRO A 24 6.77 16.85 7.19
CA PRO A 24 8.16 16.76 6.81
C PRO A 24 8.15 16.16 5.42
N PHE A 25 8.77 16.84 4.45
CA PHE A 25 9.10 16.22 3.16
C PHE A 25 9.78 14.91 3.53
N ALA A 26 9.07 13.80 3.39
CA ALA A 26 9.63 12.50 3.67
C ALA A 26 10.89 12.42 2.81
N SER A 27 12.05 12.43 3.46
CA SER A 27 13.32 12.18 2.77
C SER A 27 13.07 10.96 1.91
N ALA A 28 13.27 11.12 0.59
CA ALA A 28 12.98 10.06 -0.36
C ALA A 28 13.49 8.72 0.18
N ALA A 29 12.56 7.84 0.53
CA ALA A 29 12.90 6.55 1.07
C ALA A 29 13.65 5.76 -0.01
N ALA A 30 14.68 5.04 0.38
CA ALA A 30 15.38 4.18 -0.57
C ALA A 30 14.44 3.04 -0.98
N ASP A 31 14.26 2.85 -2.28
CA ASP A 31 13.42 1.80 -2.82
C ASP A 31 14.05 0.42 -2.56
N PRO A 32 13.29 -0.57 -2.09
CA PRO A 32 13.77 -1.93 -1.93
C PRO A 32 14.05 -2.56 -3.29
N VAL A 33 15.21 -3.17 -3.45
CA VAL A 33 15.65 -3.80 -4.69
C VAL A 33 15.19 -5.25 -4.76
N GLU A 34 14.50 -5.61 -5.84
CA GLU A 34 14.04 -6.98 -6.10
C GLU A 34 15.08 -7.78 -6.87
N SER A 35 15.56 -7.21 -7.99
CA SER A 35 16.38 -7.92 -8.95
C SER A 35 17.39 -7.03 -9.64
N GLY A 36 18.18 -7.61 -10.53
CA GLY A 36 19.14 -6.90 -11.35
C GLY A 36 20.42 -7.67 -11.63
N SER A 37 21.41 -6.94 -12.14
CA SER A 37 22.73 -7.52 -12.41
C SER A 37 23.85 -6.55 -12.08
N ALA A 38 24.99 -7.08 -11.61
CA ALA A 38 26.22 -6.31 -11.43
C ALA A 38 27.38 -7.02 -12.15
N THR A 39 28.03 -6.33 -13.06
CA THR A 39 29.18 -6.84 -13.82
C THR A 39 30.45 -6.14 -13.39
N VAL A 40 31.40 -6.89 -12.84
CA VAL A 40 32.75 -6.43 -12.53
C VAL A 40 33.69 -6.84 -13.67
N THR A 41 34.29 -5.84 -14.32
CA THR A 41 35.32 -6.06 -15.34
C THR A 41 36.68 -5.93 -14.70
N LEU A 42 37.39 -7.05 -14.56
CA LEU A 42 38.71 -7.10 -13.95
C LEU A 42 39.77 -6.44 -14.85
N ASN A 43 40.67 -5.67 -14.25
CA ASN A 43 41.78 -5.01 -14.95
C ASN A 43 42.76 -6.04 -15.51
N ASN A 44 43.27 -5.82 -16.71
CA ASN A 44 44.24 -6.71 -17.40
C ASN A 44 45.49 -6.94 -16.58
N GLY A 45 46.08 -5.87 -16.02
CA GLY A 45 47.30 -5.96 -15.21
C GLY A 45 47.07 -6.77 -13.93
N PHE A 46 45.89 -6.64 -13.33
CA PHE A 46 45.49 -7.44 -12.16
C PHE A 46 45.40 -8.93 -12.53
N VAL A 47 44.70 -9.28 -13.61
CA VAL A 47 44.57 -10.68 -14.06
C VAL A 47 45.91 -11.28 -14.47
N LYS A 48 46.73 -10.53 -15.22
CA LYS A 48 48.08 -10.95 -15.59
C LYS A 48 48.98 -11.21 -14.36
N SER A 49 48.89 -10.35 -13.32
CA SER A 49 49.67 -10.52 -12.09
C SER A 49 49.25 -11.77 -11.30
N LEU A 50 47.96 -12.10 -11.28
CA LEU A 50 47.42 -13.32 -10.64
C LEU A 50 47.95 -14.56 -11.41
N LYS A 51 47.86 -14.58 -12.74
CA LYS A 51 48.32 -15.69 -13.58
C LYS A 51 49.80 -15.95 -13.39
N LYS A 52 50.66 -14.89 -13.39
CA LYS A 52 52.10 -15.00 -13.14
C LYS A 52 52.44 -15.62 -11.79
N LYS A 53 51.56 -15.54 -10.82
CA LYS A 53 51.72 -16.13 -9.47
C LYS A 53 50.89 -17.42 -9.27
N GLY A 54 50.42 -18.05 -10.36
CA GLY A 54 49.66 -19.30 -10.32
C GLY A 54 48.30 -19.23 -9.66
N VAL A 55 47.69 -18.04 -9.58
CA VAL A 55 46.35 -17.88 -9.00
C VAL A 55 45.29 -17.98 -10.09
N LYS A 56 44.39 -18.94 -9.95
CA LYS A 56 43.20 -19.12 -10.80
C LYS A 56 41.99 -18.46 -10.14
N ILE A 57 41.09 -17.85 -10.96
CA ILE A 57 39.81 -17.29 -10.53
C ILE A 57 38.72 -18.26 -10.95
N ILE A 58 37.84 -18.64 -10.02
CA ILE A 58 36.75 -19.59 -10.22
C ILE A 58 35.47 -18.94 -9.73
N LYS A 59 34.37 -19.04 -10.50
CA LYS A 59 33.06 -18.56 -10.11
C LYS A 59 32.46 -19.40 -8.98
N ILE A 60 31.64 -18.75 -8.12
CA ILE A 60 30.76 -19.39 -7.18
C ILE A 60 29.32 -19.10 -7.65
N LYS A 61 28.54 -20.12 -7.98
CA LYS A 61 27.15 -19.94 -8.44
C LYS A 61 26.34 -19.10 -7.43
N PRO A 62 25.39 -18.27 -7.89
CA PRO A 62 24.91 -18.09 -9.27
C PRO A 62 25.76 -17.14 -10.14
N ALA A 63 26.90 -16.60 -9.64
CA ALA A 63 27.76 -15.74 -10.45
C ALA A 63 28.26 -16.41 -11.72
N LYS A 64 28.42 -15.61 -12.79
CA LYS A 64 28.96 -16.03 -14.08
C LYS A 64 30.31 -15.39 -14.26
N LEU A 65 31.26 -16.11 -14.86
CA LEU A 65 32.61 -15.60 -15.20
C LEU A 65 32.92 -15.94 -16.67
N LYS A 66 33.06 -14.89 -17.48
CA LYS A 66 33.47 -15.01 -18.89
C LYS A 66 34.69 -14.11 -19.12
N GLY A 67 35.84 -14.74 -19.31
CA GLY A 67 37.11 -14.01 -19.43
C GLY A 67 37.40 -13.15 -18.20
N LYS A 68 37.40 -11.83 -18.37
CA LYS A 68 37.61 -10.83 -17.30
C LYS A 68 36.32 -10.29 -16.68
N LYS A 69 35.18 -10.65 -17.24
CA LYS A 69 33.88 -10.15 -16.75
C LYS A 69 33.28 -11.15 -15.78
N ALA A 70 33.05 -10.71 -14.54
CA ALA A 70 32.32 -11.45 -13.53
C ALA A 70 30.97 -10.79 -13.34
N THR A 71 29.89 -11.49 -13.66
CA THR A 71 28.51 -11.00 -13.52
C THR A 71 27.84 -11.69 -12.34
N PHE A 72 27.22 -10.92 -11.49
CA PHE A 72 26.53 -11.33 -10.27
C PHE A 72 25.08 -10.91 -10.39
N PRO A 73 24.07 -11.76 -10.11
CA PRO A 73 22.72 -11.30 -9.94
C PRO A 73 22.63 -10.41 -8.70
N VAL A 74 21.86 -9.34 -8.78
CA VAL A 74 21.42 -8.59 -7.61
C VAL A 74 20.27 -9.38 -6.97
N VAL A 75 20.35 -9.59 -5.66
CA VAL A 75 19.40 -10.41 -4.90
C VAL A 75 18.78 -9.65 -3.74
N GLY A 76 18.76 -8.34 -3.82
CA GLY A 76 18.19 -7.43 -2.86
C GLY A 76 19.09 -6.26 -2.52
N GLY A 77 18.64 -5.44 -1.61
CA GLY A 77 19.26 -4.19 -1.20
C GLY A 77 18.22 -3.09 -1.08
N GLU A 78 18.70 -1.86 -1.07
CA GLU A 78 17.89 -0.65 -1.08
C GLU A 78 18.68 0.45 -1.79
N VAL A 79 18.06 1.20 -2.67
CA VAL A 79 18.69 2.29 -3.42
C VAL A 79 17.76 3.49 -3.49
N ASP A 80 18.26 4.65 -3.11
CA ASP A 80 17.58 5.90 -3.32
C ASP A 80 17.68 6.27 -4.81
N PRO A 81 16.56 6.31 -5.53
CA PRO A 81 16.57 6.54 -6.97
C PRO A 81 16.93 7.98 -7.36
N THR A 82 16.92 8.92 -6.42
CA THR A 82 17.23 10.33 -6.68
C THR A 82 18.73 10.62 -6.70
N ASN A 83 19.51 9.84 -5.95
CA ASN A 83 20.96 10.08 -5.78
C ASN A 83 21.83 8.82 -5.90
N GLY A 84 21.23 7.65 -6.10
CA GLY A 84 21.90 6.36 -6.20
C GLY A 84 22.55 5.89 -4.89
N ALA A 85 22.19 6.51 -3.76
CA ALA A 85 22.74 6.12 -2.46
C ALA A 85 22.04 4.87 -1.93
N GLY A 86 22.81 3.86 -1.52
CA GLY A 86 22.21 2.64 -1.00
C GLY A 86 23.15 1.45 -1.02
N THR A 87 22.53 0.27 -0.99
CA THR A 87 23.24 -1.01 -0.97
C THR A 87 22.65 -1.98 -2.00
N LEU A 88 23.51 -2.72 -2.71
CA LEU A 88 23.12 -3.83 -3.58
C LEU A 88 23.75 -5.12 -3.06
N LYS A 89 22.95 -6.10 -2.70
CA LYS A 89 23.37 -7.44 -2.31
C LYS A 89 23.54 -8.31 -3.57
N LEU A 90 24.71 -8.93 -3.74
CA LEU A 90 25.04 -9.70 -4.93
C LEU A 90 25.06 -11.20 -4.62
N GLY A 91 24.42 -11.97 -5.47
CA GLY A 91 24.41 -13.44 -5.40
C GLY A 91 25.71 -14.06 -5.90
N GLY A 92 26.14 -15.14 -5.25
CA GLY A 92 27.33 -15.88 -5.63
C GLY A 92 28.64 -15.28 -5.12
N GLY A 93 29.69 -15.35 -5.96
CA GLY A 93 31.00 -14.86 -5.58
C GLY A 93 32.12 -15.36 -6.49
N LEU A 94 33.38 -15.15 -6.04
CA LEU A 94 34.57 -15.63 -6.70
C LEU A 94 35.47 -16.39 -5.72
N THR A 95 36.09 -17.48 -6.16
CA THR A 95 37.16 -18.17 -5.43
C THR A 95 38.49 -17.93 -6.12
N PHE A 96 39.46 -17.43 -5.38
CA PHE A 96 40.85 -17.40 -5.80
C PHE A 96 41.51 -18.71 -5.32
N LYS A 97 42.17 -19.43 -6.25
CA LYS A 97 42.81 -20.72 -5.98
C LYS A 97 44.33 -20.65 -6.34
N HIS A 98 45.18 -21.05 -5.42
CA HIS A 98 46.63 -21.18 -5.60
C HIS A 98 47.07 -22.54 -5.10
N GLY A 99 47.47 -23.44 -6.00
CA GLY A 99 47.70 -24.85 -5.69
C GLY A 99 46.46 -25.49 -5.05
N LYS A 100 46.64 -26.09 -3.88
CA LYS A 100 45.52 -26.68 -3.07
C LYS A 100 44.75 -25.64 -2.24
N LYS A 101 45.31 -24.42 -2.06
CA LYS A 101 44.69 -23.39 -1.21
C LYS A 101 43.61 -22.60 -1.95
N LYS A 102 42.51 -22.35 -1.27
CA LYS A 102 41.33 -21.62 -1.81
C LYS A 102 40.99 -20.44 -0.91
N ALA A 103 40.67 -19.28 -1.47
CA ALA A 103 40.18 -18.09 -0.81
C ALA A 103 38.83 -17.69 -1.43
N PRO A 104 37.70 -18.23 -0.91
CA PRO A 104 36.37 -17.82 -1.36
C PRO A 104 36.03 -16.40 -0.90
N VAL A 105 35.46 -15.63 -1.82
CA VAL A 105 34.92 -14.29 -1.60
C VAL A 105 33.41 -14.34 -1.91
N LYS A 106 32.59 -14.22 -0.89
CA LYS A 106 31.15 -14.39 -0.93
C LYS A 106 30.42 -13.24 -0.20
N ALA A 107 29.08 -13.26 -0.24
CA ALA A 107 28.23 -12.27 0.40
C ALA A 107 28.68 -10.84 0.02
N LEU A 108 28.71 -10.61 -1.28
CA LEU A 108 29.14 -9.34 -1.86
C LEU A 108 28.05 -8.29 -1.69
N VAL A 109 28.44 -7.08 -1.29
CA VAL A 109 27.55 -5.92 -1.15
C VAL A 109 28.26 -4.70 -1.72
N ILE A 110 27.66 -4.07 -2.72
CA ILE A 110 28.03 -2.73 -3.15
C ILE A 110 27.33 -1.76 -2.18
N ASP A 111 28.08 -0.89 -1.53
CA ASP A 111 27.57 0.16 -0.64
C ASP A 111 28.08 1.49 -1.18
N THR A 112 27.18 2.27 -1.78
CA THR A 112 27.52 3.54 -2.41
C THR A 112 27.73 4.64 -1.37
N LYS A 113 26.99 4.60 -0.22
CA LYS A 113 27.18 5.53 0.91
C LYS A 113 28.58 5.39 1.49
N LYS A 114 29.07 4.16 1.70
CA LYS A 114 30.43 3.87 2.20
C LYS A 114 31.48 3.78 1.09
N LYS A 115 31.11 4.07 -0.14
CA LYS A 115 31.99 4.04 -1.33
C LYS A 115 32.84 2.77 -1.35
N GLY A 116 32.20 1.59 -1.29
CA GLY A 116 32.92 0.32 -1.20
C GLY A 116 32.16 -0.90 -1.67
N LEU A 117 32.92 -1.90 -2.18
CA LEU A 117 32.45 -3.28 -2.29
C LEU A 117 32.89 -4.03 -1.04
N PHE A 118 31.96 -4.61 -0.33
CA PHE A 118 32.16 -5.42 0.85
C PHE A 118 31.94 -6.90 0.53
N GLY A 119 32.47 -7.77 1.35
CA GLY A 119 32.23 -9.21 1.22
C GLY A 119 32.91 -10.00 2.33
N LYS A 120 32.68 -11.31 2.36
CA LYS A 120 33.36 -12.23 3.28
C LYS A 120 34.51 -12.91 2.57
N VAL A 121 35.74 -12.72 3.07
CA VAL A 121 36.92 -13.46 2.63
C VAL A 121 37.20 -14.55 3.64
N ALA A 122 37.06 -15.81 3.25
CA ALA A 122 37.18 -16.95 4.14
C ALA A 122 36.34 -16.79 5.44
N GLY A 123 35.09 -16.38 5.30
CA GLY A 123 34.13 -16.22 6.41
C GLY A 123 34.16 -14.85 7.10
N LYS A 124 35.25 -14.09 7.04
CA LYS A 124 35.37 -12.80 7.73
C LYS A 124 34.98 -11.62 6.83
N LYS A 125 34.06 -10.75 7.28
CA LYS A 125 33.62 -9.52 6.58
C LYS A 125 34.81 -8.55 6.40
N VAL A 126 34.92 -7.96 5.21
CA VAL A 126 35.98 -6.99 4.88
C VAL A 126 35.50 -6.06 3.75
N LYS A 127 35.92 -4.80 3.76
CA LYS A 127 35.84 -3.91 2.60
C LYS A 127 36.85 -4.41 1.57
N LEU A 128 36.35 -4.96 0.45
CA LEU A 128 37.18 -5.55 -0.61
C LEU A 128 37.82 -4.47 -1.45
N THR A 129 37.04 -3.49 -1.89
CA THR A 129 37.51 -2.37 -2.71
C THR A 129 36.97 -1.05 -2.24
N THR A 130 37.66 0.03 -2.55
CA THR A 130 37.10 1.38 -2.63
C THR A 130 36.53 1.59 -4.03
N LEU A 131 35.45 2.37 -4.14
CA LEU A 131 34.82 2.78 -5.39
C LEU A 131 35.18 4.23 -5.67
N ALA A 132 35.72 4.51 -6.87
CA ALA A 132 36.05 5.86 -7.30
C ALA A 132 35.50 6.12 -8.70
N GLY A 133 35.05 7.37 -8.94
CA GLY A 133 34.42 7.77 -10.19
C GLY A 133 33.14 6.97 -10.42
N TRP A 134 32.29 6.84 -9.41
CA TRP A 134 30.97 6.27 -9.57
C TRP A 134 29.97 7.33 -10.01
N SER A 135 29.04 6.92 -10.84
CA SER A 135 27.90 7.69 -11.31
C SER A 135 26.68 6.79 -11.36
N TYR A 136 25.53 7.39 -11.34
CA TYR A 136 24.25 6.72 -11.50
C TYR A 136 23.39 7.46 -12.53
N THR A 137 22.45 6.75 -13.12
CA THR A 137 21.38 7.27 -13.98
C THR A 137 20.12 6.52 -13.70
N ARG A 138 18.97 7.16 -13.83
CA ARG A 138 17.69 6.46 -13.81
C ARG A 138 17.62 5.50 -14.99
N ALA A 139 17.08 4.31 -14.76
CA ALA A 139 16.85 3.28 -15.75
C ALA A 139 15.42 2.74 -15.56
N GLY A 140 14.44 3.47 -16.12
CA GLY A 140 13.04 3.22 -15.85
C GLY A 140 12.70 3.46 -14.38
N PHE A 141 12.09 2.47 -13.74
CA PHE A 141 11.80 2.51 -12.30
C PHE A 141 13.05 2.30 -11.44
N GLY A 142 14.09 1.67 -11.96
CA GLY A 142 15.32 1.37 -11.24
C GLY A 142 16.46 2.34 -11.49
N VAL A 143 17.68 1.93 -11.12
CA VAL A 143 18.90 2.72 -11.21
C VAL A 143 20.01 1.91 -11.89
N ALA A 144 20.68 2.53 -12.86
CA ALA A 144 21.92 2.05 -13.43
C ALA A 144 23.11 2.77 -12.79
N MET A 145 24.08 1.99 -12.30
CA MET A 145 25.30 2.50 -11.63
C MET A 145 26.54 2.12 -12.43
N THR A 146 27.49 3.05 -12.53
CA THR A 146 28.80 2.82 -13.13
C THR A 146 29.89 3.22 -12.14
N VAL A 147 30.90 2.34 -11.97
CA VAL A 147 32.09 2.60 -11.16
C VAL A 147 33.31 2.50 -12.06
N LYS A 148 33.98 3.62 -12.30
CA LYS A 148 35.14 3.68 -13.21
C LYS A 148 36.41 2.97 -12.64
N LYS A 149 36.64 3.10 -11.33
CA LYS A 149 37.83 2.58 -10.67
C LYS A 149 37.50 1.88 -9.35
N MET A 150 37.77 0.58 -9.28
CA MET A 150 37.72 -0.24 -8.06
C MET A 150 39.13 -0.54 -7.62
N LYS A 151 39.57 -0.02 -6.46
CA LYS A 151 40.90 -0.28 -5.90
C LYS A 151 40.83 -1.28 -4.76
N LEU A 152 41.66 -2.33 -4.79
CA LEU A 152 41.73 -3.34 -3.73
C LEU A 152 42.17 -2.70 -2.40
N THR A 153 41.49 -2.97 -1.29
CA THR A 153 41.93 -2.45 0.01
C THR A 153 43.14 -3.18 0.56
N LYS A 154 43.97 -2.52 1.39
CA LYS A 154 45.12 -3.15 2.09
C LYS A 154 44.68 -4.36 2.92
N ALA A 155 43.50 -4.23 3.61
CA ALA A 155 42.94 -5.28 4.45
C ALA A 155 42.51 -6.51 3.64
N ALA A 156 41.82 -6.32 2.52
CA ALA A 156 41.43 -7.43 1.64
C ALA A 156 42.68 -8.11 1.01
N ALA A 157 43.64 -7.34 0.53
CA ALA A 157 44.89 -7.86 0.01
C ALA A 157 45.63 -8.73 1.03
N LYS A 158 45.77 -8.25 2.29
CA LYS A 158 46.37 -9.01 3.39
C LYS A 158 45.67 -10.34 3.66
N LYS A 159 44.33 -10.32 3.72
CA LYS A 159 43.51 -11.53 3.98
C LYS A 159 43.61 -12.55 2.84
N LEU A 160 43.51 -12.09 1.57
CA LEU A 160 43.63 -12.96 0.38
C LEU A 160 45.01 -13.63 0.32
N ASN A 161 46.10 -12.84 0.46
CA ASN A 161 47.44 -13.36 0.45
C ASN A 161 47.68 -14.40 1.59
N LYS A 162 47.22 -14.08 2.83
CA LYS A 162 47.35 -15.00 3.95
C LYS A 162 46.61 -16.32 3.70
N LYS A 163 45.38 -16.27 3.20
CA LYS A 163 44.56 -17.47 2.92
C LYS A 163 45.15 -18.34 1.80
N LEU A 164 45.79 -17.72 0.82
CA LEU A 164 46.44 -18.43 -0.27
C LEU A 164 47.89 -18.83 0.03
N GLY A 165 48.43 -18.46 1.20
CA GLY A 165 49.75 -18.88 1.67
C GLY A 165 50.91 -18.13 1.02
N PHE A 166 50.72 -16.91 0.54
CA PHE A 166 51.80 -16.13 -0.02
C PHE A 166 52.67 -15.49 1.06
N LYS A 167 53.99 -15.73 0.98
CA LYS A 167 55.01 -15.14 1.86
C LYS A 167 55.31 -13.67 1.48
N LYS A 168 55.98 -12.90 2.35
CA LYS A 168 56.44 -11.53 2.08
C LYS A 168 57.32 -11.52 0.79
N GLY A 169 57.14 -10.52 -0.09
CA GLY A 169 57.88 -10.41 -1.36
C GLY A 169 57.22 -11.08 -2.58
N LYS A 170 56.35 -12.11 -2.40
CA LYS A 170 55.72 -12.84 -3.52
C LYS A 170 54.21 -12.60 -3.66
N LYS A 171 53.64 -11.56 -3.00
CA LYS A 171 52.23 -11.32 -2.87
C LYS A 171 51.57 -10.81 -4.16
N PRO A 172 50.61 -11.53 -4.78
CA PRO A 172 49.89 -11.06 -5.98
C PRO A 172 48.86 -10.00 -5.69
N PHE A 173 48.24 -10.01 -4.49
CA PHE A 173 47.28 -9.01 -4.09
C PHE A 173 47.99 -7.87 -3.38
N VAL A 174 47.88 -6.67 -3.98
CA VAL A 174 48.53 -5.46 -3.46
C VAL A 174 47.45 -4.44 -3.17
N GLY A 175 47.47 -3.84 -1.94
CA GLY A 175 46.53 -2.78 -1.55
C GLY A 175 46.68 -1.55 -2.47
N ASN A 176 45.58 -0.85 -2.66
CA ASN A 176 45.42 0.33 -3.52
C ASN A 176 45.64 0.09 -5.03
N LYS A 177 45.96 -1.14 -5.47
CA LYS A 177 46.00 -1.47 -6.89
C LYS A 177 44.60 -1.54 -7.50
N LEU A 178 44.52 -1.13 -8.78
CA LEU A 178 43.29 -1.19 -9.57
C LEU A 178 42.90 -2.66 -9.76
N LEU A 179 41.72 -3.01 -9.26
CA LEU A 179 41.09 -4.30 -9.46
C LEU A 179 40.31 -4.34 -10.78
N GLY A 180 39.60 -3.24 -11.11
CA GLY A 180 38.78 -3.17 -12.31
C GLY A 180 37.77 -2.02 -12.25
N SER A 181 36.65 -2.19 -12.96
CA SER A 181 35.50 -1.34 -12.99
C SER A 181 34.22 -2.16 -12.75
N ALA A 182 33.09 -1.51 -12.48
CA ALA A 182 31.80 -2.20 -12.35
C ALA A 182 30.69 -1.42 -13.04
N LYS A 183 29.69 -2.15 -13.50
CA LYS A 183 28.36 -1.63 -13.87
C LYS A 183 27.32 -2.45 -13.13
N ALA A 184 26.30 -1.82 -12.61
CA ALA A 184 25.16 -2.49 -11.99
C ALA A 184 23.86 -1.85 -12.46
N GLU A 185 22.86 -2.65 -12.68
CA GLU A 185 21.49 -2.23 -12.97
C GLU A 185 20.60 -2.99 -12.00
N GLU A 186 19.68 -2.29 -11.38
CA GLU A 186 18.73 -2.87 -10.46
C GLU A 186 17.30 -2.49 -10.83
N GLN A 187 16.34 -3.30 -10.38
CA GLN A 187 14.91 -3.07 -10.47
C GLN A 187 14.34 -3.08 -9.06
N PRO A 188 13.56 -2.08 -8.68
CA PRO A 188 12.94 -2.01 -7.37
C PRO A 188 11.79 -3.01 -7.24
N ALA A 189 11.56 -3.51 -6.04
CA ALA A 189 10.40 -4.32 -5.70
C ALA A 189 9.13 -3.45 -5.64
N THR A 190 9.27 -2.28 -5.02
CA THR A 190 8.25 -1.24 -4.99
C THR A 190 8.92 0.12 -5.14
N VAL A 191 8.18 1.09 -5.66
CA VAL A 191 8.59 2.48 -5.81
C VAL A 191 7.66 3.38 -5.02
N THR A 192 8.17 4.51 -4.56
CA THR A 192 7.38 5.50 -3.86
C THR A 192 6.39 6.16 -4.81
N VAL A 193 5.11 6.18 -4.44
CA VAL A 193 4.06 6.94 -5.12
C VAL A 193 4.14 8.40 -4.70
N LEU A 194 4.19 9.30 -5.67
CA LEU A 194 4.17 10.74 -5.41
C LEU A 194 2.72 11.20 -5.18
N PRO A 195 2.51 12.20 -4.30
CA PRO A 195 1.22 12.86 -4.19
C PRO A 195 0.81 13.49 -5.53
N GLY A 196 -0.47 13.38 -5.86
CA GLY A 196 -1.05 13.95 -7.08
C GLY A 196 -1.78 12.91 -7.93
N GLY A 197 -2.71 13.38 -8.76
CA GLY A 197 -3.68 12.53 -9.42
C GLY A 197 -4.74 12.01 -8.46
N ASN A 198 -5.62 11.16 -8.96
CA ASN A 198 -6.75 10.63 -8.21
C ASN A 198 -6.88 9.12 -8.38
N VAL A 199 -7.45 8.48 -7.39
CA VAL A 199 -8.13 7.20 -7.55
C VAL A 199 -9.57 7.49 -7.93
N SER A 200 -10.00 7.04 -9.09
CA SER A 200 -11.41 7.05 -9.51
C SER A 200 -12.08 5.81 -8.93
N PHE A 201 -13.13 6.03 -8.15
CA PHE A 201 -13.99 4.98 -7.62
C PHE A 201 -15.38 5.11 -8.23
N LYS A 202 -15.77 4.12 -9.01
CA LYS A 202 -17.11 4.00 -9.57
C LYS A 202 -17.90 2.99 -8.73
N ALA A 203 -18.78 3.49 -7.87
CA ALA A 203 -19.62 2.64 -7.02
C ALA A 203 -20.59 1.79 -7.86
N ASN A 204 -20.89 0.59 -7.38
CA ASN A 204 -21.86 -0.28 -8.02
C ASN A 204 -23.25 0.36 -7.98
N GLN A 205 -23.92 0.45 -9.13
CA GLN A 205 -25.20 1.13 -9.25
C GLN A 205 -26.34 0.40 -8.52
N GLU A 206 -26.31 -0.93 -8.51
CA GLU A 206 -27.31 -1.72 -7.78
C GLU A 206 -27.18 -1.48 -6.28
N LEU A 207 -25.95 -1.46 -5.73
CA LEU A 207 -25.72 -1.13 -4.33
C LEU A 207 -26.20 0.27 -3.97
N LEU A 208 -25.94 1.26 -4.84
CA LEU A 208 -26.42 2.63 -4.64
C LEU A 208 -27.95 2.73 -4.66
N LEU A 209 -28.61 1.99 -5.53
CA LEU A 209 -30.08 1.94 -5.58
C LEU A 209 -30.65 1.30 -4.31
N LYS A 210 -30.11 0.17 -3.86
CA LYS A 210 -30.52 -0.47 -2.60
C LYS A 210 -30.40 0.49 -1.40
N LEU A 211 -29.27 1.19 -1.29
CA LEU A 211 -29.08 2.18 -0.22
C LEU A 211 -30.08 3.34 -0.33
N LYS A 212 -30.33 3.84 -1.54
CA LYS A 212 -31.31 4.91 -1.78
C LYS A 212 -32.74 4.46 -1.44
N ASP A 213 -33.11 3.24 -1.79
CA ASP A 213 -34.45 2.70 -1.54
C ASP A 213 -34.74 2.56 -0.04
N VAL A 214 -33.71 2.50 0.80
CA VAL A 214 -33.79 2.53 2.26
C VAL A 214 -33.41 3.92 2.85
N GLU A 215 -33.61 4.98 2.08
CA GLU A 215 -33.42 6.39 2.50
C GLU A 215 -31.98 6.67 2.99
N THR A 216 -30.97 5.98 2.39
CA THR A 216 -29.55 6.19 2.71
C THR A 216 -28.88 6.99 1.61
N GLU A 217 -28.28 8.11 1.97
CA GLU A 217 -27.53 9.00 1.09
C GLU A 217 -26.03 8.82 1.27
N ALA A 218 -25.28 8.87 0.18
CA ALA A 218 -23.82 8.95 0.19
C ALA A 218 -23.37 10.38 -0.15
N LYS A 219 -22.56 10.98 0.71
CA LYS A 219 -22.00 12.33 0.55
C LYS A 219 -20.47 12.25 0.54
N VAL A 220 -19.82 13.11 -0.24
CA VAL A 220 -18.37 13.21 -0.25
C VAL A 220 -17.83 13.92 0.98
N ILE A 221 -16.70 13.43 1.50
CA ILE A 221 -15.90 14.11 2.51
C ILE A 221 -14.68 14.70 1.79
N ALA A 222 -14.51 16.01 1.88
CA ALA A 222 -13.37 16.69 1.25
C ALA A 222 -12.02 16.08 1.70
N PRO A 223 -11.03 16.01 0.81
CA PRO A 223 -10.97 16.55 -0.55
C PRO A 223 -11.54 15.65 -1.66
N THR A 224 -12.23 14.55 -1.34
CA THR A 224 -12.95 13.74 -2.34
C THR A 224 -13.96 14.60 -3.11
N THR A 225 -14.07 14.39 -4.41
CA THR A 225 -15.06 15.04 -5.27
C THR A 225 -15.93 14.01 -5.98
N GLU A 226 -17.17 14.36 -6.26
CA GLU A 226 -18.09 13.56 -7.06
C GLU A 226 -18.15 14.13 -8.48
N LYS A 227 -18.00 13.26 -9.50
CA LYS A 227 -18.02 13.62 -10.94
C LYS A 227 -19.32 13.18 -11.63
N GLY A 228 -20.28 12.73 -10.89
CA GLY A 228 -21.57 12.18 -11.32
C GLY A 228 -21.98 11.09 -10.37
N LEU A 229 -23.26 10.70 -10.38
CA LEU A 229 -23.82 9.79 -9.43
C LEU A 229 -22.97 8.52 -9.24
N GLY A 230 -22.40 8.37 -8.04
CA GLY A 230 -21.57 7.23 -7.68
C GLY A 230 -20.16 7.20 -8.31
N ASN A 231 -19.71 8.29 -8.94
CA ASN A 231 -18.35 8.40 -9.45
C ASN A 231 -17.54 9.38 -8.59
N TYR A 232 -16.59 8.86 -7.84
CA TYR A 232 -15.82 9.61 -6.86
C TYR A 232 -14.34 9.69 -7.26
N GLU A 233 -13.74 10.87 -7.06
CA GLU A 233 -12.32 11.11 -7.25
C GLU A 233 -11.65 11.35 -5.90
N LEU A 234 -10.79 10.43 -5.49
CA LEU A 234 -10.06 10.48 -4.22
C LEU A 234 -8.61 10.86 -4.49
N PRO A 235 -8.15 12.04 -4.05
CA PRO A 235 -6.77 12.48 -4.28
C PRO A 235 -5.73 11.52 -3.70
N ILE A 236 -4.73 11.16 -4.52
CA ILE A 236 -3.61 10.35 -4.09
C ILE A 236 -2.67 11.20 -3.24
N THR A 237 -2.39 10.73 -2.02
CA THR A 237 -1.50 11.39 -1.06
C THR A 237 -0.12 10.75 -0.98
N GLY A 238 0.04 9.54 -1.50
CA GLY A 238 1.31 8.82 -1.49
C GLY A 238 1.13 7.32 -1.47
N GLY A 239 2.13 6.65 -0.91
CA GLY A 239 2.17 5.20 -0.78
C GLY A 239 3.36 4.55 -1.49
N THR A 240 3.24 3.29 -1.80
CA THR A 240 4.22 2.52 -2.57
C THR A 240 3.51 1.62 -3.56
N ILE A 241 4.13 1.37 -4.71
CA ILE A 241 3.57 0.46 -5.72
C ILE A 241 4.68 -0.33 -6.40
N ALA A 242 4.46 -1.62 -6.62
CA ALA A 242 5.32 -2.41 -7.50
C ALA A 242 5.12 -1.97 -8.95
N PRO A 243 6.17 -1.89 -9.78
CA PRO A 243 6.00 -1.63 -11.20
C PRO A 243 5.10 -2.64 -11.94
N SER A 244 4.95 -3.83 -11.37
CA SER A 244 4.00 -4.86 -11.85
C SER A 244 2.54 -4.56 -11.46
N GLY A 245 2.28 -3.57 -10.61
CA GLY A 245 0.96 -3.29 -10.04
C GLY A 245 0.44 -4.36 -9.06
N ALA A 246 1.22 -5.41 -8.81
CA ALA A 246 0.77 -6.57 -8.02
C ALA A 246 0.95 -6.41 -6.51
N ALA A 247 1.64 -5.35 -6.06
CA ALA A 247 1.92 -5.11 -4.65
C ALA A 247 2.08 -3.61 -4.35
N GLY A 248 1.93 -3.27 -3.09
CA GLY A 248 2.02 -1.91 -2.58
C GLY A 248 0.71 -1.42 -1.98
N VAL A 249 0.72 -0.17 -1.52
CA VAL A 249 -0.46 0.51 -0.97
C VAL A 249 -0.54 1.90 -1.59
N VAL A 250 -1.67 2.22 -2.23
CA VAL A 250 -1.97 3.57 -2.70
C VAL A 250 -2.85 4.25 -1.67
N GLN A 251 -2.38 5.36 -1.16
CA GLN A 251 -3.03 6.13 -0.11
C GLN A 251 -3.79 7.31 -0.71
N THR A 252 -5.02 7.51 -0.25
CA THR A 252 -5.83 8.68 -0.65
C THR A 252 -6.29 9.47 0.56
N ALA A 253 -6.81 10.66 0.31
CA ALA A 253 -7.45 11.51 1.32
C ALA A 253 -8.93 11.72 0.99
N GLY A 254 -9.69 12.15 2.02
CA GLY A 254 -11.14 12.33 1.93
C GLY A 254 -11.89 11.02 2.14
N GLY A 255 -13.10 10.91 1.61
CA GLY A 255 -13.91 9.71 1.81
C GLY A 255 -15.38 9.92 1.50
N LEU A 256 -16.22 9.07 2.07
CA LEU A 256 -17.66 9.09 1.94
C LEU A 256 -18.33 9.10 3.33
N LEU A 257 -19.42 9.81 3.44
CA LEU A 257 -20.34 9.79 4.56
C LEU A 257 -21.66 9.18 4.09
N LEU A 258 -22.04 8.06 4.68
CA LEU A 258 -23.36 7.46 4.49
C LEU A 258 -24.27 7.94 5.61
N THR A 259 -25.42 8.50 5.24
CA THR A 259 -26.41 9.03 6.20
C THR A 259 -27.78 8.45 5.92
N GLN A 260 -28.45 7.97 6.97
CA GLN A 260 -29.86 7.59 6.94
C GLN A 260 -30.59 8.41 8.00
N LYS A 261 -31.69 9.08 7.60
CA LYS A 261 -32.50 9.91 8.51
C LYS A 261 -33.96 9.61 8.30
N LEU A 262 -34.59 8.94 9.27
CA LEU A 262 -35.95 8.47 9.23
C LEU A 262 -36.78 9.24 10.27
N PRO A 263 -37.66 10.17 9.86
CA PRO A 263 -38.43 10.99 10.78
C PRO A 263 -39.47 10.15 11.54
N THR A 264 -39.44 10.18 12.86
CA THR A 264 -40.41 9.48 13.73
C THR A 264 -41.49 10.44 14.29
N SER A 265 -41.21 11.73 14.27
CA SER A 265 -42.14 12.82 14.60
C SER A 265 -41.65 14.11 13.92
N PRO A 266 -42.40 15.23 13.99
CA PRO A 266 -41.94 16.51 13.47
C PRO A 266 -40.61 16.99 14.04
N THR A 267 -40.20 16.51 15.22
CA THR A 267 -39.01 16.96 15.94
C THR A 267 -37.98 15.87 16.22
N THR A 268 -38.29 14.60 15.91
CA THR A 268 -37.41 13.46 16.19
C THR A 268 -37.17 12.59 14.95
N ALA A 269 -35.99 12.03 14.84
CA ALA A 269 -35.65 11.10 13.78
C ALA A 269 -34.73 10.00 14.29
N LEU A 270 -34.81 8.83 13.65
CA LEU A 270 -33.74 7.81 13.71
C LEU A 270 -32.64 8.25 12.76
N GLU A 271 -31.42 8.37 13.27
CA GLU A 271 -30.29 8.83 12.50
C GLU A 271 -29.14 7.81 12.59
N THR A 272 -28.58 7.45 11.44
CA THR A 272 -27.40 6.62 11.33
C THR A 272 -26.40 7.29 10.40
N GLU A 273 -25.17 7.45 10.85
CA GLU A 273 -24.06 8.04 10.10
C GLU A 273 -22.86 7.09 10.11
N ILE A 274 -22.35 6.75 8.92
CA ILE A 274 -21.13 5.97 8.77
C ILE A 274 -20.15 6.76 7.91
N THR A 275 -19.05 7.15 8.53
CA THR A 275 -17.92 7.80 7.87
C THR A 275 -16.95 6.74 7.38
N LEU A 276 -16.59 6.80 6.09
CA LEU A 276 -15.57 5.99 5.42
C LEU A 276 -14.45 6.92 4.95
N GLY A 277 -13.51 7.21 5.85
CA GLY A 277 -12.41 8.16 5.60
C GLY A 277 -11.16 7.51 5.02
N ASN A 278 -10.34 8.29 4.32
CA ASN A 278 -8.99 7.92 3.87
C ASN A 278 -8.94 6.52 3.26
N MET A 279 -9.63 6.32 2.14
CA MET A 279 -9.72 5.03 1.45
C MET A 279 -8.39 4.65 0.83
N TRP A 280 -7.79 3.53 1.24
CA TRP A 280 -6.52 3.05 0.71
C TRP A 280 -6.71 1.74 -0.04
N LEU A 281 -6.01 1.62 -1.17
CA LEU A 281 -5.97 0.40 -1.96
C LEU A 281 -4.71 -0.39 -1.60
N ASP A 282 -4.85 -1.47 -0.85
CA ASP A 282 -3.76 -2.41 -0.56
C ASP A 282 -3.71 -3.49 -1.63
N LEU A 283 -2.83 -3.29 -2.62
CA LEU A 283 -2.64 -4.21 -3.73
C LEU A 283 -1.95 -5.51 -3.28
N SER A 284 -1.17 -5.46 -2.19
CA SER A 284 -0.49 -6.63 -1.63
C SER A 284 -1.47 -7.56 -0.93
N ALA A 285 -2.32 -7.01 -0.08
CA ALA A 285 -3.37 -7.74 0.63
C ALA A 285 -4.60 -7.98 -0.26
N LYS A 286 -4.70 -7.26 -1.40
CA LYS A 286 -5.87 -7.23 -2.29
C LYS A 286 -7.13 -6.80 -1.56
N THR A 287 -7.06 -5.69 -0.86
CA THR A 287 -8.18 -5.16 -0.07
C THR A 287 -8.32 -3.65 -0.22
N VAL A 288 -9.53 -3.16 -0.03
CA VAL A 288 -9.82 -1.74 0.21
C VAL A 288 -9.92 -1.54 1.71
N THR A 289 -9.16 -0.59 2.25
CA THR A 289 -9.21 -0.24 3.67
C THR A 289 -9.64 1.21 3.85
N VAL A 290 -10.40 1.49 4.90
CA VAL A 290 -10.91 2.83 5.23
C VAL A 290 -10.83 3.07 6.74
N GLU A 291 -10.81 4.33 7.14
CA GLU A 291 -11.06 4.71 8.53
C GLU A 291 -12.55 4.80 8.74
N VAL A 292 -13.09 4.00 9.69
CA VAL A 292 -14.52 3.87 9.92
C VAL A 292 -14.90 4.54 11.23
N VAL A 293 -15.91 5.40 11.16
CA VAL A 293 -16.63 5.92 12.33
C VAL A 293 -18.12 5.70 12.10
N ALA A 294 -18.76 4.96 12.99
CA ALA A 294 -20.18 4.63 12.89
C ALA A 294 -20.94 5.15 14.12
N LYS A 295 -21.98 5.93 13.89
CA LYS A 295 -22.87 6.50 14.91
C LYS A 295 -24.32 6.23 14.55
N SER A 296 -25.12 5.79 15.52
CA SER A 296 -26.55 5.57 15.32
C SER A 296 -27.30 5.76 16.64
N ASN A 297 -28.47 6.39 16.57
CA ASN A 297 -29.45 6.36 17.63
C ASN A 297 -30.58 5.36 17.32
N ALA A 298 -30.54 4.76 16.13
CA ALA A 298 -31.56 3.82 15.65
C ALA A 298 -31.24 2.36 16.04
N SER A 299 -29.92 2.02 16.16
CA SER A 299 -29.47 0.65 16.44
C SER A 299 -28.14 0.66 17.19
N GLU A 300 -28.06 -0.07 18.30
CA GLU A 300 -26.80 -0.26 19.02
C GLU A 300 -25.75 -0.97 18.18
N SER A 301 -26.16 -1.91 17.32
CA SER A 301 -25.24 -2.62 16.42
C SER A 301 -24.59 -1.74 15.35
N LEU A 302 -25.13 -0.55 15.10
CA LEU A 302 -24.57 0.47 14.21
C LEU A 302 -23.90 1.63 14.96
N ASN A 303 -23.99 1.68 16.29
CA ASN A 303 -23.34 2.70 17.10
C ASN A 303 -21.96 2.22 17.60
N LEU A 304 -21.07 1.93 16.66
CA LEU A 304 -19.78 1.27 16.91
C LEU A 304 -18.67 2.25 17.29
N GLY A 305 -18.91 3.56 17.19
CA GLY A 305 -17.90 4.58 17.44
C GLY A 305 -16.80 4.58 16.38
N ASN A 306 -15.56 4.84 16.82
CA ASN A 306 -14.39 4.85 15.94
C ASN A 306 -13.74 3.45 15.90
N LEU A 307 -13.85 2.77 14.77
CA LEU A 307 -13.25 1.45 14.53
C LEU A 307 -11.81 1.52 13.99
N GLY A 308 -11.31 2.74 13.73
CA GLY A 308 -10.02 2.92 13.10
C GLY A 308 -10.00 2.42 11.66
N ARG A 309 -8.81 1.99 11.19
CA ARG A 309 -8.65 1.48 9.82
C ARG A 309 -9.10 0.03 9.72
N SER A 310 -10.09 -0.19 8.87
CA SER A 310 -10.74 -1.48 8.66
C SER A 310 -10.72 -1.85 7.17
N SER A 311 -10.62 -3.14 6.87
CA SER A 311 -10.80 -3.66 5.52
C SER A 311 -12.31 -3.80 5.24
N ILE A 312 -12.75 -3.24 4.11
CA ILE A 312 -14.18 -3.22 3.75
C ILE A 312 -14.51 -4.04 2.51
N ALA A 313 -13.53 -4.28 1.63
CA ALA A 313 -13.77 -5.01 0.40
C ALA A 313 -12.52 -5.76 -0.06
N ASP A 314 -12.74 -6.86 -0.79
CA ASP A 314 -11.71 -7.61 -1.48
C ASP A 314 -11.52 -7.05 -2.89
N LEU A 315 -10.26 -6.82 -3.28
CA LEU A 315 -9.87 -6.31 -4.60
C LEU A 315 -9.50 -7.44 -5.56
N THR A 316 -9.98 -7.34 -6.77
CA THR A 316 -9.49 -8.13 -7.92
C THR A 316 -8.85 -7.17 -8.93
N ILE A 317 -7.54 -7.28 -9.14
CA ILE A 317 -6.83 -6.48 -10.14
C ILE A 317 -7.21 -6.99 -11.52
N THR A 318 -7.79 -6.12 -12.36
CA THR A 318 -8.28 -6.44 -13.71
C THR A 318 -7.35 -5.96 -14.81
N GLY A 319 -6.52 -4.97 -14.54
CA GLY A 319 -5.57 -4.43 -15.50
C GLY A 319 -4.42 -3.71 -14.84
N VAL A 320 -3.22 -3.84 -15.44
CA VAL A 320 -2.03 -3.10 -15.05
C VAL A 320 -1.27 -2.65 -16.28
N THR A 321 -0.89 -1.39 -16.32
CA THR A 321 0.09 -0.88 -17.30
C THR A 321 1.15 -0.06 -16.56
N ALA A 322 2.42 -0.28 -16.94
CA ALA A 322 3.54 0.46 -16.37
C ALA A 322 4.37 1.09 -17.50
N ASP A 323 4.57 2.39 -17.41
CA ASP A 323 5.45 3.12 -18.32
C ASP A 323 6.73 3.52 -17.59
N ALA A 324 7.81 2.84 -17.95
CA ALA A 324 9.13 3.08 -17.37
C ALA A 324 9.72 4.44 -17.80
N ALA A 325 9.30 5.01 -18.94
CA ALA A 325 9.80 6.30 -19.41
C ALA A 325 9.20 7.46 -18.61
N THR A 326 7.91 7.43 -18.39
CA THR A 326 7.19 8.42 -17.57
C THR A 326 7.17 8.06 -16.08
N ARG A 327 7.55 6.81 -15.74
CA ARG A 327 7.49 6.26 -14.37
C ARG A 327 6.09 6.32 -13.78
N THR A 328 5.12 5.93 -14.56
CA THR A 328 3.73 5.81 -14.15
C THR A 328 3.30 4.35 -14.08
N VAL A 329 2.45 4.05 -13.12
CA VAL A 329 1.79 2.75 -13.00
C VAL A 329 0.29 2.99 -12.94
N SER A 330 -0.43 2.46 -13.93
CA SER A 330 -1.89 2.50 -13.97
C SER A 330 -2.44 1.14 -13.56
N VAL A 331 -3.46 1.15 -12.71
CA VAL A 331 -4.13 -0.06 -12.21
C VAL A 331 -5.63 0.12 -12.36
N SER A 332 -6.29 -0.95 -12.79
CA SER A 332 -7.75 -1.11 -12.75
C SER A 332 -8.08 -2.33 -11.90
N SER A 333 -9.12 -2.23 -11.11
CA SER A 333 -9.56 -3.32 -10.22
C SER A 333 -11.07 -3.23 -9.99
N SER A 334 -11.69 -4.37 -9.67
CA SER A 334 -13.03 -4.46 -9.12
C SER A 334 -12.99 -4.84 -7.65
N ALA A 335 -14.02 -4.48 -6.90
CA ALA A 335 -14.11 -4.76 -5.48
C ALA A 335 -15.46 -5.36 -5.11
N VAL A 336 -15.44 -6.29 -4.15
CA VAL A 336 -16.63 -6.91 -3.56
C VAL A 336 -16.61 -6.74 -2.04
N LEU A 337 -17.79 -6.57 -1.44
CA LEU A 337 -17.94 -6.36 -0.01
C LEU A 337 -17.46 -7.56 0.81
N GLN A 338 -16.70 -7.29 1.86
CA GLN A 338 -16.37 -8.27 2.89
C GLN A 338 -17.55 -8.49 3.84
N PRO A 339 -17.60 -9.63 4.58
CA PRO A 339 -18.73 -9.95 5.48
C PRO A 339 -19.09 -8.85 6.45
N ILE A 340 -18.11 -8.27 7.14
CA ILE A 340 -18.31 -7.21 8.14
C ILE A 340 -18.91 -5.95 7.52
N SER A 341 -18.39 -5.50 6.36
CA SER A 341 -18.91 -4.31 5.70
C SER A 341 -20.30 -4.52 5.11
N ALA A 342 -20.58 -5.73 4.60
CA ALA A 342 -21.91 -6.10 4.15
C ALA A 342 -22.90 -6.08 5.31
N GLU A 343 -22.54 -6.61 6.48
CA GLU A 343 -23.37 -6.61 7.69
C GLU A 343 -23.67 -5.18 8.18
N VAL A 344 -22.69 -4.29 8.14
CA VAL A 344 -22.86 -2.88 8.50
C VAL A 344 -23.83 -2.18 7.53
N LEU A 345 -23.70 -2.41 6.22
CA LEU A 345 -24.60 -1.84 5.21
C LEU A 345 -26.01 -2.46 5.30
N GLU A 346 -26.11 -3.76 5.57
CA GLU A 346 -27.38 -4.44 5.84
C GLU A 346 -28.09 -3.87 7.08
N GLY A 347 -27.33 -3.29 8.01
CA GLY A 347 -27.86 -2.58 9.17
C GLY A 347 -28.78 -1.42 8.78
N PHE A 348 -28.47 -0.67 7.72
CA PHE A 348 -29.35 0.38 7.20
C PHE A 348 -30.69 -0.20 6.71
N VAL A 349 -30.63 -1.33 6.02
CA VAL A 349 -31.83 -2.05 5.55
C VAL A 349 -32.72 -2.47 6.73
N LYS A 350 -32.12 -3.06 7.77
CA LYS A 350 -32.82 -3.50 8.97
C LYS A 350 -33.44 -2.33 9.76
N VAL A 351 -32.73 -1.21 9.86
CA VAL A 351 -33.28 0.01 10.52
C VAL A 351 -34.46 0.54 9.72
N TYR A 352 -34.38 0.61 8.41
CA TYR A 352 -35.48 1.04 7.55
C TYR A 352 -36.66 0.08 7.63
N GLN A 353 -36.41 -1.23 7.62
CA GLN A 353 -37.46 -2.26 7.78
C GLN A 353 -38.23 -2.07 9.08
N ALA A 354 -37.52 -1.91 10.21
CA ALA A 354 -38.14 -1.70 11.50
C ALA A 354 -38.94 -0.38 11.56
N TYR A 355 -38.41 0.68 10.94
CA TYR A 355 -39.10 1.97 10.81
C TYR A 355 -40.40 1.84 10.01
N TYR A 356 -40.34 1.16 8.86
CA TYR A 356 -41.51 0.93 8.00
C TYR A 356 -42.55 0.06 8.68
N GLU A 357 -42.14 -1.00 9.38
CA GLU A 357 -43.01 -1.87 10.19
C GLU A 357 -43.77 -1.08 11.23
N ALA A 358 -43.08 -0.21 11.99
CA ALA A 358 -43.72 0.62 13.03
C ALA A 358 -44.73 1.62 12.43
N GLY A 359 -44.41 2.26 11.31
CA GLY A 359 -45.28 3.17 10.59
C GLY A 359 -46.55 2.48 10.07
N PHE A 360 -46.38 1.33 9.41
CA PHE A 360 -47.47 0.55 8.87
C PHE A 360 -48.42 0.03 9.98
N TYR A 361 -47.85 -0.45 11.10
CA TYR A 361 -48.63 -0.88 12.26
C TYR A 361 -49.48 0.25 12.80
N ALA A 362 -48.89 1.46 12.99
CA ALA A 362 -49.61 2.62 13.48
C ALA A 362 -50.76 3.04 12.52
N GLU A 363 -50.51 3.06 11.21
CA GLU A 363 -51.52 3.36 10.19
C GLU A 363 -52.66 2.32 10.17
N PHE A 364 -52.32 1.02 10.21
CA PHE A 364 -53.28 -0.07 10.23
C PHE A 364 -54.20 0.01 11.42
N CYS A 365 -53.68 0.31 12.62
CA CYS A 365 -54.48 0.48 13.81
C CYS A 365 -55.37 1.73 13.76
N ALA A 366 -54.94 2.82 13.08
CA ALA A 366 -55.65 4.07 13.00
C ALA A 366 -56.81 4.11 11.99
N LEU A 367 -56.73 3.26 10.92
CA LEU A 367 -57.66 3.28 9.78
C LEU A 367 -59.01 2.56 10.02
N GLY A 368 -59.21 1.86 11.15
CA GLY A 368 -60.45 1.16 11.46
C GLY A 368 -61.51 2.07 12.10
N THR A 369 -62.83 1.82 11.86
CA THR A 369 -63.93 2.46 12.58
C THR A 369 -64.85 1.37 13.14
N PRO A 370 -64.83 1.06 14.46
CA PRO A 370 -63.86 1.56 15.47
C PRO A 370 -62.43 1.15 15.12
N ASN A 371 -61.37 1.89 15.62
CA ASN A 371 -59.96 1.63 15.34
C ASN A 371 -59.66 0.15 15.48
N ASN A 372 -58.97 -0.46 14.45
CA ASN A 372 -58.70 -1.91 14.36
C ASN A 372 -57.91 -2.50 15.53
N CYS A 373 -57.46 -1.70 16.52
CA CYS A 373 -56.66 -2.18 17.67
C CYS A 373 -57.24 -1.68 19.00
N GLU A 374 -58.52 -1.27 19.04
CA GLU A 374 -59.17 -0.65 20.22
C GLU A 374 -60.47 -1.37 20.64
N SER A 375 -60.61 -2.69 20.35
CA SER A 375 -61.78 -3.45 20.85
C SER A 375 -61.89 -3.36 22.37
N ALA A 376 -63.14 -3.21 22.88
CA ALA A 376 -63.40 -3.21 24.30
C ALA A 376 -63.17 -4.56 24.97
N ASP A 377 -63.26 -5.66 24.19
CA ASP A 377 -62.89 -7.00 24.66
C ASP A 377 -61.35 -7.22 24.62
N PRO A 378 -60.74 -7.53 25.77
CA PRO A 378 -59.28 -7.76 25.80
C PRO A 378 -58.78 -8.88 24.90
N ASN A 379 -59.58 -9.91 24.67
CA ASN A 379 -59.18 -11.06 23.81
C ASN A 379 -59.26 -10.70 22.32
N GLU A 380 -60.33 -9.97 21.93
CA GLU A 380 -60.48 -9.44 20.57
C GLU A 380 -59.39 -8.42 20.28
N ARG A 381 -59.12 -7.51 21.21
CA ARG A 381 -58.02 -6.52 21.08
C ARG A 381 -56.68 -7.22 20.88
N ALA A 382 -56.35 -8.24 21.67
CA ALA A 382 -55.12 -8.98 21.52
C ALA A 382 -55.02 -9.71 20.17
N ALA A 383 -56.13 -10.22 19.64
CA ALA A 383 -56.17 -10.84 18.31
C ALA A 383 -56.01 -9.81 17.20
N GLU A 384 -56.66 -8.66 17.29
CA GLU A 384 -56.53 -7.52 16.34
C GLU A 384 -55.11 -6.98 16.29
N GLU A 385 -54.50 -6.71 17.46
CA GLU A 385 -53.09 -6.29 17.55
C GLU A 385 -52.12 -7.34 16.98
N GLY A 386 -52.37 -8.62 17.24
CA GLY A 386 -51.60 -9.72 16.70
C GLY A 386 -51.64 -9.76 15.18
N ALA A 387 -52.85 -9.61 14.59
CA ALA A 387 -53.05 -9.57 13.15
C ALA A 387 -52.37 -8.32 12.51
N ALA A 388 -52.51 -7.15 13.16
CA ALA A 388 -51.88 -5.92 12.72
C ALA A 388 -50.36 -6.03 12.72
N LYS A 389 -49.76 -6.58 13.76
CA LYS A 389 -48.29 -6.84 13.84
C LYS A 389 -47.82 -7.80 12.75
N ALA A 390 -48.55 -8.88 12.50
CA ALA A 390 -48.20 -9.83 11.46
C ALA A 390 -48.26 -9.18 10.07
N ALA A 391 -49.31 -8.42 9.77
CA ALA A 391 -49.46 -7.70 8.51
C ALA A 391 -48.37 -6.64 8.32
N ALA A 392 -48.05 -5.88 9.38
CA ALA A 392 -46.97 -4.89 9.35
C ALA A 392 -45.58 -5.52 9.07
N LYS A 393 -45.29 -6.65 9.71
CA LYS A 393 -44.05 -7.41 9.48
C LYS A 393 -43.96 -7.90 8.05
N GLU A 394 -45.03 -8.52 7.52
CA GLU A 394 -45.06 -9.01 6.14
C GLU A 394 -44.88 -7.88 5.12
N ALA A 395 -45.54 -6.71 5.35
CA ALA A 395 -45.42 -5.54 4.51
C ALA A 395 -43.96 -4.99 4.52
N ALA A 396 -43.34 -4.93 5.71
CA ALA A 396 -41.96 -4.47 5.86
C ALA A 396 -40.96 -5.41 5.20
N GLU A 397 -41.10 -6.72 5.35
CA GLU A 397 -40.28 -7.72 4.67
C GLU A 397 -40.36 -7.59 3.14
N LYS A 398 -41.55 -7.47 2.59
CA LYS A 398 -41.80 -7.25 1.17
C LYS A 398 -41.20 -5.93 0.68
N ARG A 399 -41.25 -4.86 1.50
CA ARG A 399 -40.72 -3.53 1.15
C ARG A 399 -39.22 -3.55 0.92
N VAL A 400 -38.46 -4.34 1.69
CA VAL A 400 -37.00 -4.41 1.61
C VAL A 400 -36.46 -5.68 0.92
N GLU A 401 -37.31 -6.53 0.39
CA GLU A 401 -36.92 -7.84 -0.17
C GLU A 401 -35.78 -7.75 -1.20
N LYS A 402 -35.77 -6.66 -2.01
CA LYS A 402 -34.74 -6.41 -3.04
C LYS A 402 -33.49 -5.73 -2.50
N ASP A 403 -33.58 -5.15 -1.29
CA ASP A 403 -32.59 -4.19 -0.80
C ASP A 403 -31.51 -4.83 0.08
N HIS A 404 -31.65 -6.14 0.34
CA HIS A 404 -30.68 -6.88 1.15
C HIS A 404 -29.28 -6.83 0.58
N ILE A 405 -28.30 -6.58 1.47
CA ILE A 405 -26.87 -6.46 1.15
C ILE A 405 -26.13 -7.61 1.81
N SER A 406 -25.32 -8.32 1.05
CA SER A 406 -24.59 -9.49 1.51
C SER A 406 -23.11 -9.45 1.11
N ALA A 407 -22.31 -10.24 1.80
CA ALA A 407 -20.90 -10.46 1.42
C ALA A 407 -20.79 -10.94 -0.04
N GLY A 408 -19.78 -10.43 -0.74
CA GLY A 408 -19.59 -10.72 -2.16
C GLY A 408 -20.41 -9.83 -3.10
N ASN A 409 -21.35 -9.00 -2.60
CA ASN A 409 -21.98 -8.00 -3.46
C ASN A 409 -20.93 -7.04 -4.02
N PRO A 410 -21.03 -6.65 -5.31
CA PRO A 410 -20.10 -5.70 -5.89
C PRO A 410 -20.13 -4.35 -5.14
N LEU A 411 -18.96 -3.89 -4.70
CA LEU A 411 -18.80 -2.53 -4.17
C LEU A 411 -18.62 -1.53 -5.32
N GLY A 412 -17.86 -1.91 -6.35
CA GLY A 412 -17.60 -1.07 -7.51
C GLY A 412 -16.20 -1.28 -8.10
N ASP A 413 -15.83 -0.38 -8.98
CA ASP A 413 -14.55 -0.42 -9.71
C ASP A 413 -13.63 0.71 -9.27
N PHE A 414 -12.34 0.42 -9.19
CA PHE A 414 -11.29 1.39 -8.91
C PHE A 414 -10.33 1.47 -10.09
N SER A 415 -9.94 2.69 -10.44
CA SER A 415 -8.87 2.92 -11.40
C SER A 415 -8.02 4.12 -11.01
N PHE A 416 -6.72 4.07 -11.29
CA PHE A 416 -5.82 5.18 -11.05
C PHE A 416 -4.57 5.08 -11.92
N THR A 417 -3.89 6.21 -12.07
CA THR A 417 -2.52 6.30 -12.59
C THR A 417 -1.65 6.99 -11.55
N ALA A 418 -0.75 6.22 -10.94
CA ALA A 418 0.18 6.72 -9.95
C ALA A 418 1.47 7.21 -10.62
N GLN A 419 1.85 8.46 -10.37
CA GLN A 419 3.19 8.97 -10.65
C GLN A 419 4.14 8.47 -9.57
N THR A 420 5.29 7.91 -9.98
CA THR A 420 6.29 7.40 -9.03
C THR A 420 7.57 8.23 -9.06
N GLN A 421 8.33 8.11 -7.97
CA GLN A 421 9.59 8.81 -7.80
C GLN A 421 10.63 8.47 -8.87
#